data_2010d86471c2c9f5474c3fe9a4e2ec8d
#
_entry.id   2010d86471c2c9f5474c3fe9a4e2ec8d
#
_cell.length_a   1.000
_cell.length_b   1.000
_cell.length_c   1.000
_cell.angle_alpha   90.00
_cell.angle_beta   90.00
_cell.angle_gamma   90.00
#
_symmetry.space_group_name_H-M   'P 1'
#
loop_
_entity.id
_entity.type
_entity.pdbx_description
1 polymer ?
#
loop_
_entity_poly.entity_id
_entity_poly.type
_entity_poly.pdbx_seq_one_letter_code
_entity_poly.pdbx_strand_id
1 'polypeptide(L)'
;MNTIKKIVLTGGPCAGKTTALVKVIEHFSSLGYKVFTIPEVPTMFTQAGMNYLTSNKDFFYVGEKATLLTQLHLEDSFYKMAQTLEQPVLIVCDRGVMDISAYLSPQQWQDIIGEVGYTQAQLRDERYDAILHLVSAADGAEQFYTTSNNAQRLEKADEKGLQIARELDKRVIEAWTGHPHLRVINNHEDFDNKLNRVLKEISNVLGIPQPIEEERKYIVKLTGNVPNSIDSDIVQTYLAGEPNCEIRLRKRRFEEKEVFVHTTKKRISDTEQIETERQISSNLYESLLQQADPYRQTIKKHRKSFIWKGQYFELDSFESPINDLMILETKGIAKQESVKFPPFIQVAEDITGNTKYYNYNIALKK
;
A
#
# COMPACT_ATOMS: atom_id res chain seq x y z
N MET A 1 -21.62 10.10 10.30
CA MET A 1 -21.12 8.68 10.33
C MET A 1 -19.69 8.72 10.76
N ASN A 2 -19.30 7.83 11.66
CA ASN A 2 -17.92 7.71 12.13
C ASN A 2 -17.00 7.30 10.96
N THR A 3 -15.81 7.92 10.86
CA THR A 3 -14.80 7.52 9.88
C THR A 3 -13.99 6.36 10.46
N ILE A 4 -14.04 5.20 9.81
CA ILE A 4 -13.23 4.03 10.16
C ILE A 4 -12.21 3.83 9.06
N LYS A 5 -10.91 3.78 9.41
CA LYS A 5 -9.82 3.45 8.52
C LYS A 5 -9.09 2.22 9.02
N LYS A 6 -8.78 1.30 8.12
CA LYS A 6 -8.03 0.08 8.43
C LYS A 6 -6.75 0.03 7.61
N ILE A 7 -5.62 0.00 8.29
CA ILE A 7 -4.28 -0.02 7.70
C ILE A 7 -3.49 -1.24 8.14
N VAL A 8 -2.52 -1.61 7.34
CA VAL A 8 -1.55 -2.66 7.67
C VAL A 8 -0.18 -2.04 7.93
N LEU A 9 0.44 -2.39 9.04
CA LEU A 9 1.88 -2.26 9.26
C LEU A 9 2.52 -3.61 8.97
N THR A 10 3.28 -3.70 7.89
CA THR A 10 3.96 -4.92 7.49
C THR A 10 5.45 -4.68 7.27
N GLY A 11 6.17 -5.72 6.92
CA GLY A 11 7.61 -5.71 6.67
C GLY A 11 8.31 -6.92 7.26
N GLY A 12 9.53 -7.13 6.84
CA GLY A 12 10.36 -8.25 7.27
C GLY A 12 10.74 -8.24 8.76
N PRO A 13 11.60 -9.16 9.16
CA PRO A 13 12.14 -9.20 10.51
C PRO A 13 12.88 -7.90 10.87
N CYS A 14 12.78 -7.46 12.12
CA CYS A 14 13.46 -6.25 12.63
C CYS A 14 13.16 -4.97 11.85
N ALA A 15 12.00 -4.87 11.21
CA ALA A 15 11.59 -3.67 10.47
C ALA A 15 11.18 -2.48 11.37
N GLY A 16 11.01 -2.71 12.69
CA GLY A 16 10.58 -1.70 13.66
C GLY A 16 9.06 -1.58 13.80
N LYS A 17 8.28 -2.57 13.33
CA LYS A 17 6.81 -2.57 13.39
C LYS A 17 6.23 -2.33 14.78
N THR A 18 6.72 -3.05 15.77
CA THR A 18 6.23 -2.93 17.16
C THR A 18 6.43 -1.52 17.73
N THR A 19 7.60 -0.92 17.47
CA THR A 19 7.89 0.45 17.90
C THR A 19 7.01 1.45 17.16
N ALA A 20 6.83 1.25 15.85
CA ALA A 20 5.93 2.07 15.05
C ALA A 20 4.49 1.99 15.57
N LEU A 21 4.02 0.79 15.92
CA LEU A 21 2.68 0.58 16.46
C LEU A 21 2.44 1.38 17.75
N VAL A 22 3.39 1.37 18.67
CA VAL A 22 3.31 2.16 19.91
C VAL A 22 3.20 3.66 19.61
N LYS A 23 4.06 4.18 18.73
CA LYS A 23 4.02 5.58 18.29
C LYS A 23 2.69 5.96 17.62
N VAL A 24 2.15 5.06 16.79
CA VAL A 24 0.85 5.25 16.11
C VAL A 24 -0.28 5.35 17.13
N ILE A 25 -0.32 4.43 18.13
CA ILE A 25 -1.32 4.45 19.18
C ILE A 25 -1.27 5.78 19.95
N GLU A 26 -0.10 6.18 20.41
CA GLU A 26 0.11 7.42 21.19
C GLU A 26 -0.32 8.65 20.40
N HIS A 27 0.19 8.78 19.16
CA HIS A 27 -0.05 9.94 18.33
C HIS A 27 -1.53 10.11 17.97
N PHE A 28 -2.17 9.09 17.39
CA PHE A 28 -3.55 9.22 16.93
C PHE A 28 -4.58 9.19 18.06
N SER A 29 -4.28 8.53 19.20
CA SER A 29 -5.12 8.66 20.39
C SER A 29 -5.11 10.09 20.93
N SER A 30 -3.96 10.79 20.90
CA SER A 30 -3.88 12.21 21.31
C SER A 30 -4.67 13.15 20.40
N LEU A 31 -4.90 12.74 19.14
CA LEU A 31 -5.74 13.44 18.17
C LEU A 31 -7.23 13.07 18.25
N GLY A 32 -7.64 12.27 19.24
CA GLY A 32 -9.03 11.89 19.47
C GLY A 32 -9.52 10.66 18.70
N TYR A 33 -8.64 9.94 18.02
CA TYR A 33 -9.00 8.67 17.38
C TYR A 33 -9.08 7.54 18.40
N LYS A 34 -10.08 6.66 18.26
CA LYS A 34 -9.99 5.34 18.85
C LYS A 34 -9.06 4.48 18.00
N VAL A 35 -7.95 4.06 18.56
CA VAL A 35 -7.02 3.15 17.87
C VAL A 35 -7.26 1.73 18.34
N PHE A 36 -7.57 0.84 17.41
CA PHE A 36 -7.57 -0.61 17.62
C PHE A 36 -6.35 -1.22 16.96
N THR A 37 -5.75 -2.21 17.60
CA THR A 37 -4.65 -2.99 17.04
C THR A 37 -5.03 -4.45 16.88
N ILE A 38 -4.84 -4.99 15.69
CA ILE A 38 -5.01 -6.41 15.42
C ILE A 38 -3.64 -7.06 15.59
N PRO A 39 -3.48 -7.99 16.54
CA PRO A 39 -2.20 -8.62 16.81
C PRO A 39 -1.75 -9.54 15.67
N GLU A 40 -0.45 -9.78 15.58
CA GLU A 40 0.15 -10.76 14.65
C GLU A 40 -0.34 -12.16 14.98
N VAL A 41 -1.19 -12.74 14.14
CA VAL A 41 -1.81 -14.07 14.37
C VAL A 41 -0.76 -15.19 14.46
N PRO A 42 0.31 -15.24 13.62
CA PRO A 42 1.37 -16.22 13.80
C PRO A 42 1.99 -16.21 15.19
N THR A 43 2.18 -15.04 15.78
CA THR A 43 2.70 -14.92 17.15
C THR A 43 1.73 -15.51 18.18
N MET A 44 0.41 -15.26 18.03
CA MET A 44 -0.62 -15.86 18.89
C MET A 44 -0.60 -17.39 18.82
N PHE A 45 -0.52 -17.94 17.62
CA PHE A 45 -0.48 -19.40 17.42
C PHE A 45 0.80 -20.02 17.96
N THR A 46 1.93 -19.34 17.78
CA THR A 46 3.21 -19.78 18.35
C THR A 46 3.16 -19.82 19.88
N GLN A 47 2.59 -18.81 20.52
CA GLN A 47 2.38 -18.78 21.97
C GLN A 47 1.42 -19.89 22.45
N ALA A 48 0.48 -20.30 21.60
CA ALA A 48 -0.42 -21.44 21.85
C ALA A 48 0.23 -22.80 21.55
N GLY A 49 1.50 -22.85 21.16
CA GLY A 49 2.26 -24.08 20.93
C GLY A 49 2.38 -24.51 19.47
N MET A 50 1.90 -23.72 18.51
CA MET A 50 2.12 -24.01 17.09
C MET A 50 3.58 -23.75 16.71
N ASN A 51 4.15 -24.68 15.93
CA ASN A 51 5.49 -24.53 15.38
C ASN A 51 5.42 -24.44 13.85
N TYR A 52 5.67 -23.24 13.29
CA TYR A 52 5.74 -23.02 11.85
C TYR A 52 7.00 -23.62 11.19
N LEU A 53 8.02 -23.97 11.99
CA LEU A 53 9.24 -24.64 11.53
C LEU A 53 9.06 -26.18 11.48
N THR A 54 7.90 -26.63 11.06
CA THR A 54 7.58 -28.06 10.96
C THR A 54 8.01 -28.63 9.60
N SER A 55 8.47 -29.89 9.59
CA SER A 55 8.67 -30.67 8.36
C SER A 55 7.36 -31.27 7.82
N ASN A 56 6.28 -31.24 8.63
CA ASN A 56 4.97 -31.75 8.24
C ASN A 56 4.26 -30.69 7.36
N LYS A 57 4.23 -30.94 6.06
CA LYS A 57 3.66 -30.01 5.06
C LYS A 57 2.15 -29.82 5.24
N ASP A 58 1.43 -30.85 5.62
CA ASP A 58 -0.03 -30.78 5.82
C ASP A 58 -0.35 -29.94 7.07
N PHE A 59 0.40 -30.14 8.15
CA PHE A 59 0.27 -29.33 9.36
C PHE A 59 0.58 -27.84 9.07
N PHE A 60 1.63 -27.57 8.31
CA PHE A 60 1.98 -26.21 7.88
C PHE A 60 0.85 -25.58 7.04
N TYR A 61 0.35 -26.29 6.03
CA TYR A 61 -0.73 -25.80 5.15
C TYR A 61 -2.01 -25.48 5.94
N VAL A 62 -2.44 -26.41 6.81
CA VAL A 62 -3.61 -26.21 7.68
C VAL A 62 -3.38 -25.04 8.64
N GLY A 63 -2.19 -24.88 9.15
CA GLY A 63 -1.79 -23.77 10.02
C GLY A 63 -1.87 -22.40 9.32
N GLU A 64 -1.36 -22.31 8.10
CA GLU A 64 -1.47 -21.05 7.32
C GLU A 64 -2.91 -20.71 6.94
N LYS A 65 -3.71 -21.71 6.60
CA LYS A 65 -5.15 -21.53 6.39
C LYS A 65 -5.86 -21.06 7.67
N ALA A 66 -5.54 -21.64 8.82
CA ALA A 66 -6.08 -21.22 10.12
C ALA A 66 -5.64 -19.79 10.45
N THR A 67 -4.40 -19.42 10.13
CA THR A 67 -3.88 -18.07 10.27
C THR A 67 -4.71 -17.07 9.47
N LEU A 68 -4.98 -17.37 8.20
CA LEU A 68 -5.83 -16.53 7.34
C LEU A 68 -7.24 -16.35 7.91
N LEU A 69 -7.90 -17.44 8.28
CA LEU A 69 -9.27 -17.41 8.83
C LEU A 69 -9.34 -16.60 10.13
N THR A 70 -8.35 -16.78 11.02
CA THR A 70 -8.28 -16.06 12.29
C THR A 70 -8.03 -14.58 12.06
N GLN A 71 -7.11 -14.21 11.16
CA GLN A 71 -6.84 -12.81 10.81
C GLN A 71 -8.11 -12.14 10.26
N LEU A 72 -8.79 -12.77 9.30
CA LEU A 72 -10.04 -12.28 8.73
C LEU A 72 -11.10 -12.06 9.81
N HIS A 73 -11.28 -13.05 10.71
CA HIS A 73 -12.27 -12.98 11.78
C HIS A 73 -11.98 -11.86 12.78
N LEU A 74 -10.74 -11.70 13.20
CA LEU A 74 -10.31 -10.62 14.10
C LEU A 74 -10.58 -9.25 13.47
N GLU A 75 -10.12 -9.04 12.25
CA GLU A 75 -10.31 -7.77 11.55
C GLU A 75 -11.78 -7.40 11.37
N ASP A 76 -12.62 -8.37 10.99
CA ASP A 76 -14.07 -8.16 10.81
C ASP A 76 -14.78 -7.89 12.14
N SER A 77 -14.35 -8.56 13.21
CA SER A 77 -14.89 -8.35 14.55
C SER A 77 -14.56 -6.94 15.07
N PHE A 78 -13.31 -6.50 14.94
CA PHE A 78 -12.90 -5.15 15.34
C PHE A 78 -13.55 -4.07 14.47
N TYR A 79 -13.75 -4.32 13.17
CA TYR A 79 -14.46 -3.40 12.29
C TYR A 79 -15.92 -3.23 12.73
N LYS A 80 -16.63 -4.33 13.06
CA LYS A 80 -18.01 -4.28 13.60
C LYS A 80 -18.05 -3.53 14.92
N MET A 81 -17.10 -3.74 15.83
CA MET A 81 -17.01 -2.96 17.07
C MET A 81 -16.78 -1.47 16.78
N ALA A 82 -15.91 -1.15 15.82
CA ALA A 82 -15.64 0.23 15.43
C ALA A 82 -16.89 0.96 14.92
N GLN A 83 -17.79 0.25 14.22
CA GLN A 83 -19.05 0.82 13.71
C GLN A 83 -20.02 1.28 14.82
N THR A 84 -19.86 0.81 16.04
CA THR A 84 -20.71 1.19 17.20
C THR A 84 -20.22 2.45 17.91
N LEU A 85 -19.05 2.98 17.55
CA LEU A 85 -18.45 4.16 18.17
C LEU A 85 -18.85 5.44 17.43
N GLU A 86 -18.90 6.56 18.15
CA GLU A 86 -19.18 7.88 17.57
C GLU A 86 -17.91 8.60 17.09
N GLN A 87 -16.79 8.37 17.78
CA GLN A 87 -15.49 8.97 17.46
C GLN A 87 -14.83 8.29 16.26
N PRO A 88 -13.93 8.97 15.54
CA PRO A 88 -13.19 8.38 14.43
C PRO A 88 -12.31 7.22 14.91
N VAL A 89 -12.21 6.17 14.09
CA VAL A 89 -11.50 4.94 14.43
C VAL A 89 -10.39 4.66 13.43
N LEU A 90 -9.22 4.33 13.95
CA LEU A 90 -8.09 3.77 13.21
C LEU A 90 -7.88 2.31 13.65
N ILE A 91 -8.00 1.36 12.74
CA ILE A 91 -7.65 -0.04 12.95
C ILE A 91 -6.27 -0.27 12.33
N VAL A 92 -5.33 -0.71 13.13
CA VAL A 92 -3.96 -1.02 12.70
C VAL A 92 -3.72 -2.51 12.82
N CYS A 93 -3.48 -3.19 11.71
CA CYS A 93 -3.14 -4.60 11.68
C CYS A 93 -1.62 -4.76 11.75
N ASP A 94 -1.11 -5.46 12.78
CA ASP A 94 0.28 -5.93 12.82
C ASP A 94 0.37 -7.15 11.89
N ARG A 95 0.78 -6.94 10.68
CA ARG A 95 0.62 -7.75 9.47
C ARG A 95 -0.81 -7.81 8.94
N GLY A 96 -0.94 -8.07 7.65
CA GLY A 96 -2.22 -8.26 6.98
C GLY A 96 -2.28 -9.61 6.27
N VAL A 97 -3.46 -9.94 5.76
CA VAL A 97 -3.73 -11.29 5.20
C VAL A 97 -2.82 -11.66 4.03
N MET A 98 -2.35 -10.68 3.24
CA MET A 98 -1.46 -10.97 2.12
C MET A 98 -0.04 -11.37 2.56
N ASP A 99 0.39 -11.02 3.78
CA ASP A 99 1.69 -11.44 4.31
C ASP A 99 1.83 -12.96 4.34
N ILE A 100 0.72 -13.69 4.53
CA ILE A 100 0.68 -15.16 4.56
C ILE A 100 1.17 -15.73 3.22
N SER A 101 0.84 -15.10 2.10
CA SER A 101 1.26 -15.56 0.78
C SER A 101 2.79 -15.56 0.59
N ALA A 102 3.52 -14.74 1.36
CA ALA A 102 4.98 -14.70 1.31
C ALA A 102 5.66 -15.98 1.84
N TYR A 103 4.92 -16.81 2.58
CA TYR A 103 5.42 -18.07 3.17
C TYR A 103 4.97 -19.31 2.38
N LEU A 104 4.09 -19.13 1.40
CA LEU A 104 3.48 -20.20 0.60
C LEU A 104 4.00 -20.18 -0.85
N SER A 105 3.86 -21.30 -1.53
CA SER A 105 3.97 -21.29 -3.00
C SER A 105 2.74 -20.61 -3.61
N PRO A 106 2.85 -20.04 -4.83
CA PRO A 106 1.71 -19.43 -5.50
C PRO A 106 0.49 -20.34 -5.59
N GLN A 107 0.69 -21.66 -5.86
CA GLN A 107 -0.39 -22.62 -5.93
C GLN A 107 -1.07 -22.82 -4.57
N GLN A 108 -0.30 -23.02 -3.50
CA GLN A 108 -0.85 -23.18 -2.14
C GLN A 108 -1.66 -21.95 -1.72
N TRP A 109 -1.19 -20.75 -2.08
CA TRP A 109 -1.94 -19.53 -1.79
C TRP A 109 -3.29 -19.51 -2.52
N GLN A 110 -3.30 -19.82 -3.83
CA GLN A 110 -4.53 -19.86 -4.61
C GLN A 110 -5.51 -20.93 -4.09
N ASP A 111 -5.01 -22.10 -3.69
CA ASP A 111 -5.82 -23.16 -3.10
C ASP A 111 -6.47 -22.70 -1.80
N ILE A 112 -5.69 -22.10 -0.88
CA ILE A 112 -6.19 -21.61 0.41
C ILE A 112 -7.27 -20.53 0.21
N ILE A 113 -7.03 -19.50 -0.60
CA ILE A 113 -8.01 -18.43 -0.80
C ILE A 113 -9.27 -18.93 -1.49
N GLY A 114 -9.13 -19.87 -2.44
CA GLY A 114 -10.26 -20.54 -3.09
C GLY A 114 -11.11 -21.35 -2.11
N GLU A 115 -10.49 -22.13 -1.22
CA GLU A 115 -11.17 -22.89 -0.18
C GLU A 115 -11.88 -22.00 0.84
N VAL A 116 -11.35 -20.80 1.12
CA VAL A 116 -11.94 -19.82 2.05
C VAL A 116 -13.00 -18.95 1.34
N GLY A 117 -13.08 -19.02 0.01
CA GLY A 117 -14.09 -18.31 -0.79
C GLY A 117 -13.73 -16.84 -1.05
N TYR A 118 -12.44 -16.51 -1.07
CA TYR A 118 -11.94 -15.15 -1.38
C TYR A 118 -11.15 -15.16 -2.68
N THR A 119 -11.00 -13.97 -3.25
CA THR A 119 -10.05 -13.70 -4.34
C THR A 119 -8.93 -12.81 -3.82
N GLN A 120 -7.79 -12.84 -4.50
CA GLN A 120 -6.65 -12.00 -4.15
C GLN A 120 -6.99 -10.51 -4.16
N ALA A 121 -7.79 -10.04 -5.11
CA ALA A 121 -8.22 -8.64 -5.17
C ALA A 121 -9.06 -8.24 -3.95
N GLN A 122 -9.95 -9.10 -3.48
CA GLN A 122 -10.72 -8.83 -2.25
C GLN A 122 -9.81 -8.72 -1.02
N LEU A 123 -8.82 -9.60 -0.91
CA LEU A 123 -7.91 -9.63 0.23
C LEU A 123 -6.89 -8.49 0.19
N ARG A 124 -6.39 -8.14 -1.00
CA ARG A 124 -5.36 -7.11 -1.17
C ARG A 124 -5.96 -5.71 -1.34
N ASP A 125 -6.88 -5.53 -2.30
CA ASP A 125 -7.25 -4.20 -2.79
C ASP A 125 -8.49 -3.62 -2.10
N GLU A 126 -9.41 -4.49 -1.60
CA GLU A 126 -10.68 -4.04 -1.05
C GLU A 126 -10.70 -3.98 0.48
N ARG A 127 -9.77 -4.68 1.14
CA ARG A 127 -9.83 -4.91 2.57
C ARG A 127 -9.21 -3.80 3.41
N TYR A 128 -8.21 -3.09 2.88
CA TYR A 128 -7.42 -2.10 3.62
C TYR A 128 -7.37 -0.75 2.91
N ASP A 129 -7.35 0.32 3.71
CA ASP A 129 -7.20 1.69 3.19
C ASP A 129 -5.75 2.01 2.81
N ALA A 130 -4.77 1.42 3.49
CA ALA A 130 -3.35 1.55 3.15
C ALA A 130 -2.49 0.41 3.70
N ILE A 131 -1.37 0.21 3.06
CA ILE A 131 -0.32 -0.74 3.44
C ILE A 131 0.98 0.02 3.62
N LEU A 132 1.53 -0.03 4.84
CA LEU A 132 2.82 0.57 5.17
C LEU A 132 3.83 -0.56 5.37
N HIS A 133 4.68 -0.77 4.37
CA HIS A 133 5.75 -1.74 4.41
C HIS A 133 7.01 -1.09 4.97
N LEU A 134 7.40 -1.46 6.18
CA LEU A 134 8.63 -1.03 6.81
C LEU A 134 9.74 -2.00 6.40
N VAL A 135 10.73 -1.50 5.68
CA VAL A 135 11.87 -2.31 5.23
C VAL A 135 12.64 -2.85 6.43
N SER A 136 13.01 -4.14 6.36
CA SER A 136 13.80 -4.81 7.39
C SER A 136 15.13 -4.09 7.67
N ALA A 137 15.57 -4.07 8.93
CA ALA A 137 16.92 -3.58 9.27
C ALA A 137 18.04 -4.39 8.60
N ALA A 138 17.75 -5.60 8.10
CA ALA A 138 18.70 -6.38 7.30
C ALA A 138 19.08 -5.70 5.98
N ASP A 139 18.36 -4.67 5.54
CA ASP A 139 18.66 -3.86 4.35
C ASP A 139 18.87 -2.40 4.74
N GLY A 140 20.11 -1.97 4.84
CA GLY A 140 20.54 -0.59 5.08
C GLY A 140 20.55 -0.13 6.55
N ALA A 141 20.37 -1.04 7.51
CA ALA A 141 20.47 -0.76 8.95
C ALA A 141 20.94 -2.00 9.74
N GLU A 142 21.84 -2.78 9.15
CA GLU A 142 22.27 -4.12 9.63
C GLU A 142 22.79 -4.08 11.08
N GLN A 143 23.40 -2.98 11.52
CA GLN A 143 23.88 -2.79 12.88
C GLN A 143 22.77 -2.85 13.95
N PHE A 144 21.51 -2.65 13.56
CA PHE A 144 20.34 -2.73 14.44
C PHE A 144 19.56 -4.03 14.29
N TYR A 145 20.03 -4.96 13.43
CA TYR A 145 19.39 -6.24 13.26
C TYR A 145 19.69 -7.14 14.47
N THR A 146 18.66 -7.67 15.12
CA THR A 146 18.76 -8.54 16.29
C THR A 146 17.79 -9.71 16.20
N THR A 147 18.20 -10.85 16.69
CA THR A 147 17.36 -12.06 16.82
C THR A 147 16.95 -12.35 18.25
N SER A 148 17.38 -11.54 19.22
CA SER A 148 17.15 -11.77 20.65
C SER A 148 15.68 -11.77 21.05
N ASN A 149 14.81 -11.13 20.26
CA ASN A 149 13.40 -10.93 20.57
C ASN A 149 12.50 -12.10 20.10
N ASN A 150 13.02 -13.07 19.34
CA ASN A 150 12.23 -14.20 18.86
C ASN A 150 13.14 -15.42 18.60
N ALA A 151 13.13 -16.38 19.54
CA ALA A 151 13.93 -17.60 19.49
C ALA A 151 13.55 -18.58 18.36
N GLN A 152 12.37 -18.39 17.73
CA GLN A 152 11.89 -19.24 16.63
C GLN A 152 12.24 -18.69 15.24
N ARG A 153 13.03 -17.62 15.15
CA ARG A 153 13.48 -17.10 13.87
C ARG A 153 14.49 -18.05 13.22
N LEU A 154 14.27 -18.32 11.93
CA LEU A 154 15.23 -19.03 11.08
C LEU A 154 16.45 -18.18 10.78
N GLU A 155 16.26 -16.86 10.71
CA GLU A 155 17.29 -15.87 10.39
C GLU A 155 18.11 -15.56 11.65
N LYS A 156 19.36 -15.97 11.66
CA LYS A 156 20.31 -15.58 12.69
C LYS A 156 20.90 -14.20 12.39
N ALA A 157 21.55 -13.57 13.36
CA ALA A 157 22.25 -12.30 13.17
C ALA A 157 23.66 -12.53 12.53
N ASP A 158 23.72 -13.38 11.51
CA ASP A 158 24.89 -13.62 10.67
C ASP A 158 24.56 -13.28 9.19
N GLU A 159 25.57 -13.30 8.31
CA GLU A 159 25.39 -12.92 6.90
C GLU A 159 24.32 -13.74 6.19
N LYS A 160 24.24 -15.05 6.48
CA LYS A 160 23.23 -15.93 5.90
C LYS A 160 21.84 -15.62 6.41
N GLY A 161 21.69 -15.32 7.70
CA GLY A 161 20.42 -14.91 8.28
C GLY A 161 19.95 -13.56 7.78
N LEU A 162 20.85 -12.60 7.61
CA LEU A 162 20.53 -11.30 6.98
C LEU A 162 20.03 -11.47 5.55
N GLN A 163 20.62 -12.37 4.77
CA GLN A 163 20.16 -12.65 3.42
C GLN A 163 18.76 -13.28 3.42
N ILE A 164 18.48 -14.23 4.30
CA ILE A 164 17.14 -14.83 4.47
C ILE A 164 16.13 -13.75 4.84
N ALA A 165 16.49 -12.83 5.75
CA ALA A 165 15.62 -11.74 6.16
C ALA A 165 15.30 -10.78 5.00
N ARG A 166 16.28 -10.42 4.16
CA ARG A 166 16.11 -9.60 2.96
C ARG A 166 15.19 -10.29 1.94
N GLU A 167 15.36 -11.61 1.76
CA GLU A 167 14.52 -12.37 0.84
C GLU A 167 13.06 -12.49 1.32
N LEU A 168 12.86 -12.65 2.62
CA LEU A 168 11.53 -12.65 3.20
C LEU A 168 10.87 -11.28 3.10
N ASP A 169 11.61 -10.21 3.41
CA ASP A 169 11.14 -8.83 3.28
C ASP A 169 10.69 -8.53 1.84
N LYS A 170 11.48 -8.97 0.85
CA LYS A 170 11.14 -8.86 -0.57
C LYS A 170 9.85 -9.61 -0.93
N ARG A 171 9.67 -10.84 -0.46
CA ARG A 171 8.43 -11.60 -0.71
C ARG A 171 7.21 -10.95 -0.07
N VAL A 172 7.36 -10.41 1.14
CA VAL A 172 6.28 -9.69 1.82
C VAL A 172 5.87 -8.44 1.04
N ILE A 173 6.81 -7.63 0.55
CA ILE A 173 6.48 -6.44 -0.23
C ILE A 173 5.87 -6.81 -1.61
N GLU A 174 6.35 -7.89 -2.24
CA GLU A 174 5.78 -8.40 -3.50
C GLU A 174 4.32 -8.84 -3.33
N ALA A 175 3.96 -9.45 -2.19
CA ALA A 175 2.58 -9.84 -1.89
C ALA A 175 1.60 -8.63 -1.89
N TRP A 176 2.06 -7.45 -1.53
CA TRP A 176 1.27 -6.22 -1.51
C TRP A 176 1.42 -5.35 -2.76
N THR A 177 2.36 -5.71 -3.65
CA THR A 177 2.58 -4.95 -4.89
C THR A 177 1.28 -4.88 -5.70
N GLY A 178 0.96 -3.67 -6.15
CA GLY A 178 -0.30 -3.39 -6.84
C GLY A 178 -1.42 -2.85 -5.94
N HIS A 179 -1.31 -2.88 -4.61
CA HIS A 179 -2.25 -2.15 -3.76
C HIS A 179 -2.13 -0.62 -4.01
N PRO A 180 -3.25 0.12 -4.20
CA PRO A 180 -3.20 1.54 -4.60
C PRO A 180 -2.47 2.43 -3.59
N HIS A 181 -2.52 2.07 -2.31
CA HIS A 181 -1.89 2.80 -1.22
C HIS A 181 -0.78 1.99 -0.55
N LEU A 182 0.03 1.27 -1.32
CA LEU A 182 1.28 0.69 -0.81
C LEU A 182 2.32 1.80 -0.64
N ARG A 183 2.89 1.90 0.57
CA ARG A 183 3.99 2.80 0.91
C ARG A 183 5.16 2.00 1.46
N VAL A 184 6.31 2.15 0.83
CA VAL A 184 7.56 1.50 1.24
C VAL A 184 8.37 2.50 2.06
N ILE A 185 8.61 2.18 3.33
CA ILE A 185 9.33 3.03 4.27
C ILE A 185 10.68 2.37 4.55
N ASN A 186 11.71 2.88 3.88
CA ASN A 186 13.07 2.36 3.88
C ASN A 186 13.91 2.86 5.08
N ASN A 187 15.18 2.43 5.13
CA ASN A 187 16.14 2.73 6.19
C ASN A 187 17.17 3.80 5.79
N HIS A 188 16.89 4.67 4.78
CA HIS A 188 17.86 5.66 4.33
C HIS A 188 18.00 6.86 5.27
N GLU A 189 17.07 7.01 6.19
CA GLU A 189 17.08 8.01 7.26
C GLU A 189 17.22 7.29 8.62
N ASP A 190 17.44 8.08 9.68
CA ASP A 190 17.43 7.53 11.03
C ASP A 190 16.06 6.96 11.40
N PHE A 191 16.04 6.20 12.50
CA PHE A 191 14.85 5.49 12.92
C PHE A 191 13.69 6.40 13.33
N ASP A 192 13.98 7.56 13.93
CA ASP A 192 12.94 8.53 14.31
C ASP A 192 12.29 9.16 13.07
N ASN A 193 13.06 9.49 12.05
CA ASN A 193 12.55 9.96 10.77
C ASN A 193 11.74 8.87 10.05
N LYS A 194 12.18 7.60 10.11
CA LYS A 194 11.40 6.47 9.62
C LYS A 194 10.03 6.39 10.31
N LEU A 195 9.97 6.53 11.63
CA LEU A 195 8.71 6.53 12.38
C LEU A 195 7.83 7.75 12.05
N ASN A 196 8.42 8.94 11.88
CA ASN A 196 7.69 10.14 11.46
C ASN A 196 7.06 9.97 10.07
N ARG A 197 7.72 9.28 9.15
CA ARG A 197 7.15 8.92 7.84
C ARG A 197 5.94 7.99 7.98
N VAL A 198 5.99 7.02 8.90
CA VAL A 198 4.81 6.17 9.21
C VAL A 198 3.63 7.05 9.67
N LEU A 199 3.84 7.94 10.63
CA LEU A 199 2.78 8.82 11.14
C LEU A 199 2.22 9.72 10.04
N LYS A 200 3.08 10.28 9.19
CA LYS A 200 2.69 11.13 8.07
C LYS A 200 1.82 10.37 7.06
N GLU A 201 2.21 9.16 6.66
CA GLU A 201 1.43 8.35 5.72
C GLU A 201 0.06 7.97 6.29
N ILE A 202 -0.02 7.65 7.57
CA ILE A 202 -1.30 7.39 8.23
C ILE A 202 -2.16 8.67 8.28
N SER A 203 -1.57 9.83 8.60
CA SER A 203 -2.25 11.12 8.60
C SER A 203 -2.87 11.43 7.23
N ASN A 204 -2.15 11.14 6.13
CA ASN A 204 -2.67 11.26 4.77
C ASN A 204 -3.92 10.39 4.56
N VAL A 205 -3.87 9.13 5.00
CA VAL A 205 -5.02 8.19 4.88
C VAL A 205 -6.22 8.64 5.71
N LEU A 206 -5.98 9.27 6.86
CA LEU A 206 -7.02 9.80 7.73
C LEU A 206 -7.61 11.13 7.25
N GLY A 207 -7.04 11.75 6.20
CA GLY A 207 -7.46 13.05 5.70
C GLY A 207 -7.09 14.20 6.63
N ILE A 208 -6.05 14.01 7.47
CA ILE A 208 -5.48 15.09 8.28
C ILE A 208 -4.63 15.96 7.34
N PRO A 209 -4.75 17.31 7.40
CA PRO A 209 -3.96 18.19 6.54
C PRO A 209 -2.47 17.87 6.61
N GLN A 210 -1.85 17.71 5.47
CA GLN A 210 -0.42 17.39 5.36
C GLN A 210 0.22 18.27 4.30
N PRO A 211 1.53 18.50 4.39
CA PRO A 211 2.27 19.16 3.34
C PRO A 211 2.05 18.48 1.98
N ILE A 212 1.94 19.28 0.92
CA ILE A 212 1.80 18.77 -0.44
C ILE A 212 3.08 18.00 -0.78
N GLU A 213 2.94 16.72 -1.05
CA GLU A 213 4.07 15.89 -1.50
C GLU A 213 4.34 16.10 -2.98
N GLU A 214 5.59 16.33 -3.31
CA GLU A 214 6.07 16.26 -4.68
C GLU A 214 6.27 14.78 -5.03
N GLU A 215 5.34 14.22 -5.80
CA GLU A 215 5.54 12.92 -6.44
C GLU A 215 6.62 13.08 -7.51
N ARG A 216 7.66 12.23 -7.47
CA ARG A 216 8.67 12.26 -8.53
C ARG A 216 8.12 11.61 -9.78
N LYS A 217 8.16 12.34 -10.90
CA LYS A 217 7.56 11.92 -12.17
C LYS A 217 8.56 12.11 -13.31
N TYR A 218 8.60 11.12 -14.18
CA TYR A 218 9.52 11.08 -15.30
C TYR A 218 8.80 10.65 -16.57
N ILE A 219 9.05 11.35 -17.67
CA ILE A 219 8.73 10.80 -19.00
C ILE A 219 9.78 9.75 -19.31
N VAL A 220 9.31 8.57 -19.70
CA VAL A 220 10.20 7.43 -19.93
C VAL A 220 9.87 6.68 -21.21
N LYS A 221 10.83 5.88 -21.67
CA LYS A 221 10.64 4.84 -22.68
C LYS A 221 10.95 3.48 -22.05
N LEU A 222 10.15 2.49 -22.39
CA LEU A 222 10.38 1.12 -21.99
C LEU A 222 11.33 0.46 -23.01
N THR A 223 12.46 -0.07 -22.54
CA THR A 223 13.48 -0.72 -23.39
C THR A 223 13.52 -2.24 -23.22
N GLY A 224 12.68 -2.79 -22.36
CA GLY A 224 12.58 -4.22 -22.07
C GLY A 224 11.33 -4.55 -21.25
N ASN A 225 11.16 -5.80 -20.91
CA ASN A 225 10.03 -6.22 -20.08
C ASN A 225 10.21 -5.76 -18.62
N VAL A 226 9.10 -5.41 -17.96
CA VAL A 226 9.06 -5.11 -16.53
C VAL A 226 8.85 -6.43 -15.78
N PRO A 227 9.86 -6.93 -15.05
CA PRO A 227 9.71 -8.21 -14.33
C PRO A 227 8.79 -8.03 -13.12
N ASN A 228 8.01 -9.06 -12.82
CA ASN A 228 7.16 -9.13 -11.62
C ASN A 228 6.23 -7.90 -11.44
N SER A 229 5.75 -7.32 -12.53
CA SER A 229 4.77 -6.24 -12.46
C SER A 229 3.37 -6.77 -12.17
N ILE A 230 2.61 -5.98 -11.43
CA ILE A 230 1.16 -6.12 -11.32
C ILE A 230 0.53 -5.13 -12.28
N ASP A 231 -0.16 -5.66 -13.26
CA ASP A 231 -0.75 -4.88 -14.35
C ASP A 231 -2.20 -4.52 -14.01
N SER A 232 -2.62 -3.30 -14.33
CA SER A 232 -4.01 -2.87 -14.13
C SER A 232 -4.41 -1.82 -15.17
N ASP A 233 -5.65 -1.91 -15.65
CA ASP A 233 -6.25 -0.88 -16.50
C ASP A 233 -6.94 0.17 -15.61
N ILE A 234 -6.70 1.43 -15.88
CA ILE A 234 -7.25 2.55 -15.12
C ILE A 234 -8.06 3.45 -16.05
N VAL A 235 -9.33 3.66 -15.68
CA VAL A 235 -10.19 4.68 -16.26
C VAL A 235 -10.44 5.74 -15.18
N GLN A 236 -10.08 7.00 -15.46
CA GLN A 236 -10.18 8.09 -14.51
C GLN A 236 -10.95 9.27 -15.11
N THR A 237 -12.03 9.66 -14.45
CA THR A 237 -12.91 10.76 -14.85
C THR A 237 -12.94 11.80 -13.75
N TYR A 238 -12.78 13.06 -14.12
CA TYR A 238 -12.93 14.19 -13.19
C TYR A 238 -14.37 14.66 -13.16
N LEU A 239 -14.83 15.02 -11.96
CA LEU A 239 -16.16 15.57 -11.73
C LEU A 239 -16.09 17.11 -11.64
N ALA A 240 -17.20 17.77 -11.98
CA ALA A 240 -17.36 19.19 -11.71
C ALA A 240 -17.29 19.43 -10.19
N GLY A 241 -16.51 20.41 -9.76
CA GLY A 241 -16.27 20.70 -8.35
C GLY A 241 -16.06 22.18 -8.09
N GLU A 242 -15.94 22.53 -6.81
CA GLU A 242 -15.61 23.88 -6.37
C GLU A 242 -14.16 24.27 -6.72
N PRO A 243 -13.85 25.56 -6.81
CA PRO A 243 -12.46 26.01 -6.91
C PRO A 243 -11.59 25.43 -5.81
N ASN A 244 -10.35 25.05 -6.14
CA ASN A 244 -9.39 24.39 -5.24
C ASN A 244 -9.79 22.98 -4.75
N CYS A 245 -10.82 22.38 -5.34
CA CYS A 245 -11.24 21.02 -5.07
C CYS A 245 -11.18 20.18 -6.34
N GLU A 246 -10.28 19.19 -6.38
CA GLU A 246 -10.21 18.21 -7.45
C GLU A 246 -10.99 16.98 -7.01
N ILE A 247 -12.01 16.61 -7.75
CA ILE A 247 -12.82 15.42 -7.50
C ILE A 247 -12.64 14.47 -8.67
N ARG A 248 -12.32 13.22 -8.40
CA ARG A 248 -12.14 12.21 -9.44
C ARG A 248 -12.79 10.89 -9.09
N LEU A 249 -13.29 10.23 -10.10
CA LEU A 249 -13.68 8.84 -10.10
C LEU A 249 -12.60 8.02 -10.78
N ARG A 250 -12.25 6.89 -10.19
CA ARG A 250 -11.31 5.95 -10.77
C ARG A 250 -11.95 4.56 -10.79
N LYS A 251 -12.00 3.95 -11.95
CA LYS A 251 -12.23 2.52 -12.12
C LYS A 251 -10.90 1.87 -12.41
N ARG A 252 -10.54 0.88 -11.62
CA ARG A 252 -9.34 0.07 -11.79
C ARG A 252 -9.75 -1.36 -12.02
N ARG A 253 -9.28 -1.95 -13.11
CA ARG A 253 -9.46 -3.36 -13.41
C ARG A 253 -8.15 -4.09 -13.17
N PHE A 254 -8.20 -5.11 -12.37
CA PHE A 254 -7.13 -6.05 -12.12
C PHE A 254 -7.70 -7.46 -12.32
N GLU A 255 -7.14 -8.24 -13.25
CA GLU A 255 -7.71 -9.50 -13.69
C GLU A 255 -9.17 -9.31 -14.13
N GLU A 256 -10.09 -10.09 -13.57
CA GLU A 256 -11.53 -9.99 -13.88
C GLU A 256 -12.31 -9.07 -12.92
N LYS A 257 -11.62 -8.39 -11.99
CA LYS A 257 -12.27 -7.55 -10.98
C LYS A 257 -12.08 -6.07 -11.23
N GLU A 258 -13.15 -5.33 -10.96
CA GLU A 258 -13.18 -3.88 -11.01
C GLU A 258 -13.33 -3.31 -9.59
N VAL A 259 -12.50 -2.33 -9.28
CA VAL A 259 -12.56 -1.55 -8.04
C VAL A 259 -12.87 -0.10 -8.41
N PHE A 260 -13.84 0.49 -7.73
CA PHE A 260 -14.30 1.85 -7.98
C PHE A 260 -13.94 2.74 -6.80
N VAL A 261 -13.32 3.86 -7.10
CA VAL A 261 -12.76 4.76 -6.09
C VAL A 261 -13.19 6.20 -6.38
N HIS A 262 -13.64 6.89 -5.35
CA HIS A 262 -13.89 8.32 -5.34
C HIS A 262 -12.80 9.02 -4.55
N THR A 263 -12.11 9.97 -5.16
CA THR A 263 -11.06 10.77 -4.52
C THR A 263 -11.44 12.23 -4.54
N THR A 264 -11.23 12.91 -3.42
CA THR A 264 -11.33 14.36 -3.30
C THR A 264 -9.99 14.90 -2.83
N LYS A 265 -9.39 15.85 -3.57
CA LYS A 265 -8.20 16.60 -3.16
C LYS A 265 -8.61 18.06 -2.96
N LYS A 266 -8.56 18.53 -1.74
CA LYS A 266 -8.88 19.90 -1.37
C LYS A 266 -7.61 20.63 -0.95
N ARG A 267 -7.22 21.66 -1.68
CA ARG A 267 -6.12 22.54 -1.31
C ARG A 267 -6.55 23.42 -0.14
N ILE A 268 -5.83 23.40 0.96
CA ILE A 268 -6.08 24.19 2.17
C ILE A 268 -5.24 25.47 2.16
N SER A 269 -3.98 25.36 1.70
CA SER A 269 -3.05 26.48 1.53
C SER A 269 -2.14 26.21 0.33
N ASP A 270 -1.16 27.09 0.09
CA ASP A 270 -0.15 26.86 -0.95
C ASP A 270 0.77 25.65 -0.65
N THR A 271 0.84 25.24 0.60
CA THR A 271 1.74 24.17 1.06
C THR A 271 1.02 22.95 1.62
N GLU A 272 -0.30 23.00 1.79
CA GLU A 272 -1.07 21.94 2.43
C GLU A 272 -2.34 21.56 1.66
N GLN A 273 -2.64 20.29 1.65
CA GLN A 273 -3.87 19.73 1.07
C GLN A 273 -4.44 18.61 1.94
N ILE A 274 -5.73 18.38 1.75
CA ILE A 274 -6.41 17.17 2.25
C ILE A 274 -6.73 16.28 1.04
N GLU A 275 -6.27 15.04 1.08
CA GLU A 275 -6.70 14.02 0.12
C GLU A 275 -7.55 12.99 0.84
N THR A 276 -8.79 12.80 0.38
CA THR A 276 -9.68 11.76 0.90
C THR A 276 -10.00 10.80 -0.22
N GLU A 277 -9.73 9.54 0.01
CA GLU A 277 -10.05 8.48 -0.94
C GLU A 277 -10.95 7.44 -0.29
N ARG A 278 -11.98 6.99 -1.01
CA ARG A 278 -12.90 5.95 -0.55
C ARG A 278 -13.33 5.06 -1.71
N GLN A 279 -13.40 3.78 -1.43
CA GLN A 279 -14.02 2.83 -2.34
C GLN A 279 -15.53 3.05 -2.35
N ILE A 280 -16.13 2.93 -3.54
CA ILE A 280 -17.57 3.09 -3.76
C ILE A 280 -18.12 1.89 -4.54
N SER A 281 -19.43 1.68 -4.50
CA SER A 281 -20.08 0.66 -5.32
C SER A 281 -20.10 1.04 -6.81
N SER A 282 -20.22 0.05 -7.69
CA SER A 282 -20.37 0.27 -9.13
C SER A 282 -21.58 1.15 -9.44
N ASN A 283 -22.70 0.93 -8.78
CA ASN A 283 -23.92 1.75 -8.98
C ASN A 283 -23.71 3.21 -8.62
N LEU A 284 -22.99 3.50 -7.52
CA LEU A 284 -22.66 4.86 -7.13
C LEU A 284 -21.67 5.49 -8.12
N TYR A 285 -20.69 4.72 -8.59
CA TYR A 285 -19.74 5.16 -9.61
C TYR A 285 -20.47 5.59 -10.89
N GLU A 286 -21.37 4.76 -11.43
CA GLU A 286 -22.16 5.08 -12.62
C GLU A 286 -23.06 6.33 -12.42
N SER A 287 -23.66 6.46 -11.23
CA SER A 287 -24.47 7.63 -10.91
C SER A 287 -23.64 8.91 -10.86
N LEU A 288 -22.45 8.88 -10.28
CA LEU A 288 -21.55 10.01 -10.17
C LEU A 288 -20.93 10.40 -11.52
N LEU A 289 -20.78 9.49 -12.48
CA LEU A 289 -20.30 9.80 -13.83
C LEU A 289 -21.17 10.82 -14.55
N GLN A 290 -22.46 10.97 -14.19
CA GLN A 290 -23.34 12.00 -14.75
C GLN A 290 -22.88 13.43 -14.37
N GLN A 291 -22.01 13.56 -13.37
CA GLN A 291 -21.44 14.83 -12.91
C GLN A 291 -20.03 15.08 -13.49
N ALA A 292 -19.66 14.36 -14.56
CA ALA A 292 -18.37 14.53 -15.21
C ALA A 292 -18.13 15.98 -15.63
N ASP A 293 -16.93 16.49 -15.37
CA ASP A 293 -16.52 17.83 -15.78
C ASP A 293 -16.56 17.95 -17.31
N PRO A 294 -17.42 18.83 -17.88
CA PRO A 294 -17.57 18.96 -19.32
C PRO A 294 -16.30 19.48 -20.02
N TYR A 295 -15.39 20.09 -19.29
CA TYR A 295 -14.12 20.64 -19.81
C TYR A 295 -12.97 19.63 -19.75
N ARG A 296 -13.22 18.41 -19.25
CA ARG A 296 -12.19 17.37 -19.12
C ARG A 296 -12.59 16.09 -19.84
N GLN A 297 -11.59 15.44 -20.37
CA GLN A 297 -11.70 14.12 -20.98
C GLN A 297 -11.39 13.04 -19.95
N THR A 298 -11.99 11.87 -20.12
CA THR A 298 -11.63 10.69 -19.36
C THR A 298 -10.24 10.21 -19.74
N ILE A 299 -9.38 9.98 -18.75
CA ILE A 299 -8.07 9.36 -18.92
C ILE A 299 -8.23 7.85 -18.93
N LYS A 300 -7.64 7.21 -19.92
CA LYS A 300 -7.45 5.76 -19.94
C LYS A 300 -5.97 5.46 -20.01
N LYS A 301 -5.52 4.59 -19.14
CA LYS A 301 -4.12 4.19 -19.08
C LYS A 301 -3.96 2.78 -18.54
N HIS A 302 -2.91 2.12 -19.00
CA HIS A 302 -2.44 0.86 -18.46
C HIS A 302 -1.33 1.13 -17.46
N ARG A 303 -1.42 0.58 -16.25
CA ARG A 303 -0.44 0.74 -15.17
C ARG A 303 0.28 -0.57 -14.89
N LYS A 304 1.61 -0.50 -14.86
CA LYS A 304 2.47 -1.55 -14.30
C LYS A 304 3.02 -1.08 -12.97
N SER A 305 2.67 -1.78 -11.89
CA SER A 305 3.18 -1.53 -10.55
C SER A 305 4.27 -2.55 -10.22
N PHE A 306 5.44 -2.10 -9.78
CA PHE A 306 6.57 -2.99 -9.50
C PHE A 306 7.52 -2.40 -8.46
N ILE A 307 8.36 -3.28 -7.89
CA ILE A 307 9.44 -2.91 -6.98
C ILE A 307 10.79 -3.07 -7.67
N TRP A 308 11.64 -2.07 -7.54
CA TRP A 308 13.02 -2.15 -8.00
C TRP A 308 13.96 -1.57 -6.95
N LYS A 309 14.95 -2.38 -6.50
CA LYS A 309 15.90 -1.99 -5.45
C LYS A 309 15.24 -1.33 -4.24
N GLY A 310 14.15 -1.91 -3.77
CA GLY A 310 13.40 -1.43 -2.60
C GLY A 310 12.56 -0.16 -2.82
N GLN A 311 12.51 0.38 -4.04
CA GLN A 311 11.67 1.52 -4.41
C GLN A 311 10.43 1.03 -5.17
N TYR A 312 9.27 1.58 -4.84
CA TYR A 312 8.01 1.29 -5.52
C TYR A 312 7.81 2.23 -6.71
N PHE A 313 7.45 1.66 -7.84
CA PHE A 313 7.23 2.37 -9.09
C PHE A 313 5.85 2.06 -9.67
N GLU A 314 5.25 3.08 -10.26
CA GLU A 314 4.05 2.99 -11.08
C GLU A 314 4.41 3.52 -12.48
N LEU A 315 4.36 2.65 -13.49
CA LEU A 315 4.56 3.01 -14.88
C LEU A 315 3.20 3.08 -15.57
N ASP A 316 2.78 4.28 -15.92
CA ASP A 316 1.55 4.57 -16.62
C ASP A 316 1.78 4.74 -18.12
N SER A 317 1.16 3.90 -18.93
CA SER A 317 1.10 4.01 -20.39
C SER A 317 -0.27 4.57 -20.76
N PHE A 318 -0.33 5.80 -21.25
CA PHE A 318 -1.58 6.48 -21.56
C PHE A 318 -2.11 6.04 -22.93
N GLU A 319 -3.41 5.76 -22.99
CA GLU A 319 -4.16 5.49 -24.20
C GLU A 319 -4.99 6.72 -24.64
N SER A 320 -5.50 7.48 -23.65
CA SER A 320 -6.22 8.75 -23.88
C SER A 320 -6.09 9.70 -22.67
N PRO A 321 -6.15 11.02 -22.87
CA PRO A 321 -6.31 11.76 -24.12
C PRO A 321 -5.01 11.94 -24.94
N ILE A 322 -3.87 11.54 -24.39
CA ILE A 322 -2.56 11.60 -25.04
C ILE A 322 -2.09 10.15 -25.22
N ASN A 323 -2.07 9.68 -26.48
CA ASN A 323 -1.56 8.37 -26.81
C ASN A 323 -0.02 8.36 -26.74
N ASP A 324 0.55 7.19 -26.43
CA ASP A 324 2.00 6.92 -26.38
C ASP A 324 2.77 7.71 -25.31
N LEU A 325 2.12 8.41 -24.40
CA LEU A 325 2.76 9.04 -23.24
C LEU A 325 3.01 7.96 -22.17
N MET A 326 4.27 7.83 -21.76
CA MET A 326 4.65 6.98 -20.63
C MET A 326 5.21 7.82 -19.49
N ILE A 327 4.58 7.70 -18.31
CA ILE A 327 5.02 8.40 -17.10
C ILE A 327 5.36 7.35 -16.04
N LEU A 328 6.59 7.44 -15.54
CA LEU A 328 7.03 6.68 -14.37
C LEU A 328 6.84 7.55 -13.13
N GLU A 329 6.07 7.07 -12.17
CA GLU A 329 5.84 7.73 -10.88
C GLU A 329 6.50 6.91 -9.76
N THR A 330 7.04 7.60 -8.77
CA THR A 330 7.49 6.99 -7.52
C THR A 330 7.16 7.89 -6.34
N LYS A 331 6.73 7.26 -5.24
CA LYS A 331 6.26 7.93 -4.03
C LYS A 331 7.06 7.45 -2.82
N GLY A 332 7.10 8.26 -1.77
CA GLY A 332 7.73 7.86 -0.50
C GLY A 332 9.26 7.83 -0.54
N ILE A 333 9.91 8.36 -1.58
CA ILE A 333 11.36 8.51 -1.62
C ILE A 333 11.73 9.81 -0.89
N ALA A 334 12.62 9.74 0.09
CA ALA A 334 13.09 10.90 0.82
C ALA A 334 13.69 11.95 -0.13
N LYS A 335 13.55 13.25 0.18
CA LYS A 335 14.02 14.34 -0.69
C LYS A 335 15.52 14.21 -1.08
N GLN A 336 16.33 13.65 -0.19
CA GLN A 336 17.77 13.48 -0.37
C GLN A 336 18.15 12.17 -1.07
N GLU A 337 17.18 11.26 -1.24
CA GLU A 337 17.43 9.95 -1.85
C GLU A 337 17.35 10.04 -3.38
N SER A 338 18.30 9.42 -4.07
CA SER A 338 18.26 9.29 -5.53
C SER A 338 17.31 8.18 -5.97
N VAL A 339 16.59 8.40 -7.08
CA VAL A 339 15.79 7.37 -7.73
C VAL A 339 16.73 6.35 -8.39
N LYS A 340 16.52 5.07 -8.07
CA LYS A 340 17.29 3.94 -8.63
C LYS A 340 16.55 3.37 -9.84
N PHE A 341 16.78 3.95 -11.02
CA PHE A 341 16.08 3.53 -12.22
C PHE A 341 16.42 2.09 -12.63
N PRO A 342 15.39 1.31 -13.04
CA PRO A 342 15.62 -0.01 -13.64
C PRO A 342 16.32 0.07 -15.00
N PRO A 343 17.12 -0.94 -15.39
CA PRO A 343 17.85 -0.93 -16.67
C PRO A 343 16.91 -1.00 -17.89
N PHE A 344 15.65 -1.44 -17.71
CA PHE A 344 14.63 -1.50 -18.74
C PHE A 344 13.83 -0.19 -18.87
N ILE A 345 14.18 0.85 -18.10
CA ILE A 345 13.58 2.20 -18.17
C ILE A 345 14.64 3.19 -18.66
N GLN A 346 14.34 3.85 -19.76
CA GLN A 346 15.10 5.00 -20.25
C GLN A 346 14.36 6.27 -19.91
N VAL A 347 14.92 7.08 -19.00
CA VAL A 347 14.38 8.39 -18.64
C VAL A 347 14.63 9.37 -19.79
N ALA A 348 13.58 10.03 -20.25
CA ALA A 348 13.66 11.07 -21.27
C ALA A 348 13.66 12.47 -20.65
N GLU A 349 12.83 12.69 -19.61
CA GLU A 349 12.67 13.99 -18.96
C GLU A 349 12.24 13.81 -17.50
N ASP A 350 12.80 14.61 -16.58
CA ASP A 350 12.26 14.78 -15.22
C ASP A 350 11.18 15.85 -15.25
N ILE A 351 9.96 15.45 -14.97
CA ILE A 351 8.76 16.31 -14.96
C ILE A 351 8.20 16.51 -13.54
N THR A 352 9.02 16.25 -12.53
CA THR A 352 8.66 16.46 -11.12
C THR A 352 8.23 17.91 -10.90
N GLY A 353 7.05 18.13 -10.33
CA GLY A 353 6.48 19.47 -10.11
C GLY A 353 5.94 20.16 -11.37
N ASN A 354 6.11 19.61 -12.56
CA ASN A 354 5.57 20.18 -13.78
C ASN A 354 4.07 19.91 -13.90
N THR A 355 3.28 20.93 -13.60
CA THR A 355 1.80 20.84 -13.53
C THR A 355 1.15 20.42 -14.86
N LYS A 356 1.82 20.65 -16.00
CA LYS A 356 1.33 20.22 -17.32
C LYS A 356 1.05 18.71 -17.37
N TYR A 357 1.85 17.93 -16.65
CA TYR A 357 1.77 16.46 -16.60
C TYR A 357 0.97 15.93 -15.40
N TYR A 358 0.29 16.79 -14.65
CA TYR A 358 -0.69 16.33 -13.68
C TYR A 358 -1.91 15.78 -14.42
N ASN A 359 -2.39 14.62 -13.99
CA ASN A 359 -3.53 13.96 -14.64
C ASN A 359 -4.73 14.94 -14.82
N TYR A 360 -4.95 15.83 -13.85
CA TYR A 360 -5.99 16.86 -13.90
C TYR A 360 -5.83 17.80 -15.10
N ASN A 361 -4.60 18.16 -15.45
CA ASN A 361 -4.27 19.03 -16.57
C ASN A 361 -4.14 18.26 -17.89
N ILE A 362 -3.67 17.02 -17.88
CA ILE A 362 -3.70 16.12 -19.04
C ILE A 362 -5.13 15.91 -19.54
N ALA A 363 -6.10 15.84 -18.63
CA ALA A 363 -7.51 15.65 -18.94
C ALA A 363 -8.18 16.87 -19.61
N LEU A 364 -7.59 18.07 -19.60
CA LEU A 364 -8.19 19.26 -20.20
C LEU A 364 -8.48 19.04 -21.69
N LYS A 365 -9.70 19.37 -22.10
CA LYS A 365 -10.06 19.44 -23.53
C LYS A 365 -9.33 20.60 -24.16
N LYS A 366 -8.64 20.33 -25.25
CA LYS A 366 -7.98 21.36 -26.07
C LYS A 366 -9.00 22.10 -26.94
#